data_d7fe9cb7cf94c48446509e513557d198
#
_entry.id   d7fe9cb7cf94c48446509e513557d198
#
_cell.length_a   1.000
_cell.length_b   1.000
_cell.length_c   1.000
_cell.angle_alpha   90.00
_cell.angle_beta   90.00
_cell.angle_gamma   90.00
#
_symmetry.space_group_name_H-M   'P 1'
#
loop_
_entity.id
_entity.type
_entity.pdbx_description
1 polymer ?
#
loop_
_entity_poly.entity_id
_entity_poly.type
_entity_poly.pdbx_seq_one_letter_code
_entity_poly.pdbx_strand_id
1 'polypeptide(L)'
;AMLFAQARLSPVLLGQIAATAAHQNDGAYIRAVREEYTHRRNVLVDLLNAIPGVICPKPKGAFYCVAELPVDDTEKFAQWLLESYSHNNETIMVAPAGGFYSNPELGKKQVRIAYVLKEEDLRRSAAILKDALEKYKSEFSL
;
A
#
# COMPACT_ATOMS: atom_id res chain seq x y z
N ALA A 1 9.23 -20.20 22.06
CA ALA A 1 8.94 -19.23 23.15
C ALA A 1 10.13 -19.10 24.11
N MET A 2 10.69 -20.22 24.59
CA MET A 2 11.76 -20.24 25.60
C MET A 2 13.06 -19.57 25.16
N LEU A 3 13.53 -19.79 23.92
CA LEU A 3 14.73 -19.15 23.36
C LEU A 3 14.59 -17.63 23.25
N PHE A 4 13.40 -17.12 22.89
CA PHE A 4 13.14 -15.69 22.84
C PHE A 4 13.10 -15.06 24.23
N ALA A 5 12.56 -15.76 25.23
CA ALA A 5 12.54 -15.28 26.61
C ALA A 5 13.98 -15.18 27.18
N GLN A 6 14.86 -16.11 26.85
CA GLN A 6 16.26 -16.07 27.26
C GLN A 6 17.07 -14.97 26.55
N ALA A 7 16.76 -14.65 25.28
CA ALA A 7 17.43 -13.61 24.51
C ALA A 7 16.96 -12.19 24.83
N ARG A 8 15.75 -12.05 25.41
CA ARG A 8 15.11 -10.74 25.71
C ARG A 8 14.59 -10.70 27.14
N LEU A 9 15.49 -10.74 28.09
CA LEU A 9 15.17 -10.77 29.51
C LEU A 9 14.53 -9.48 30.03
N SER A 10 14.83 -8.33 29.43
CA SER A 10 14.34 -7.05 29.92
C SER A 10 14.02 -6.10 28.75
N PRO A 11 12.75 -5.72 28.54
CA PRO A 11 12.42 -4.62 27.65
C PRO A 11 13.05 -3.32 28.15
N VAL A 12 13.35 -2.41 27.24
CA VAL A 12 13.90 -1.08 27.57
C VAL A 12 12.96 -0.34 28.50
N LEU A 13 13.47 0.21 29.62
CA LEU A 13 12.66 0.88 30.65
C LEU A 13 11.77 2.00 30.10
N LEU A 14 12.30 2.84 29.18
CA LEU A 14 11.52 3.91 28.55
C LEU A 14 10.31 3.33 27.76
N GLY A 15 10.49 2.18 27.11
CA GLY A 15 9.40 1.48 26.44
C GLY A 15 8.33 0.98 27.38
N GLN A 16 8.69 0.53 28.58
CA GLN A 16 7.73 0.09 29.62
C GLN A 16 6.91 1.27 30.16
N ILE A 17 7.55 2.43 30.40
CA ILE A 17 6.86 3.64 30.84
C ILE A 17 5.89 4.12 29.76
N ALA A 18 6.33 4.19 28.51
CA ALA A 18 5.48 4.57 27.39
C ALA A 18 4.29 3.60 27.20
N ALA A 19 4.52 2.28 27.31
CA ALA A 19 3.47 1.28 27.23
C ALA A 19 2.44 1.45 28.34
N THR A 20 2.87 1.74 29.57
CA THR A 20 1.98 2.00 30.70
C THR A 20 1.06 3.19 30.43
N ALA A 21 1.60 4.30 29.92
CA ALA A 21 0.80 5.47 29.53
C ALA A 21 -0.16 5.15 28.37
N ALA A 22 0.30 4.37 27.37
CA ALA A 22 -0.55 3.96 26.25
C ALA A 22 -1.73 3.08 26.69
N HIS A 23 -1.52 2.19 27.67
CA HIS A 23 -2.59 1.33 28.21
C HIS A 23 -3.62 2.09 29.08
N GLN A 24 -3.28 3.26 29.57
CA GLN A 24 -4.21 4.12 30.32
C GLN A 24 -5.15 4.92 29.39
N ASN A 25 -4.91 4.90 28.07
CA ASN A 25 -5.76 5.56 27.09
C ASN A 25 -7.12 4.85 27.00
N ASP A 26 -8.21 5.62 26.94
CA ASP A 26 -9.59 5.11 26.83
C ASP A 26 -9.92 4.46 25.48
N GLY A 27 -8.98 4.41 24.57
CA GLY A 27 -9.12 3.88 23.21
C GLY A 27 -9.82 4.81 22.23
N ALA A 28 -10.19 6.04 22.62
CA ALA A 28 -10.84 7.00 21.73
C ALA A 28 -9.93 7.34 20.52
N TYR A 29 -8.64 7.54 20.76
CA TYR A 29 -7.66 7.75 19.70
C TYR A 29 -7.61 6.58 18.71
N ILE A 30 -7.56 5.34 19.21
CA ILE A 30 -7.52 4.14 18.37
C ILE A 30 -8.79 3.99 17.54
N ARG A 31 -9.97 4.31 18.12
CA ARG A 31 -11.24 4.30 17.38
C ARG A 31 -11.23 5.32 16.23
N ALA A 32 -10.82 6.55 16.51
CA ALA A 32 -10.74 7.62 15.52
C ALA A 32 -9.76 7.27 14.40
N VAL A 33 -8.56 6.77 14.72
CA VAL A 33 -7.58 6.31 13.73
C VAL A 33 -8.14 5.17 12.88
N ARG A 34 -8.82 4.20 13.48
CA ARG A 34 -9.44 3.09 12.74
C ARG A 34 -10.52 3.57 11.77
N GLU A 35 -11.34 4.52 12.17
CA GLU A 35 -12.38 5.12 11.34
C GLU A 35 -11.76 5.85 10.14
N GLU A 36 -10.75 6.68 10.37
CA GLU A 36 -10.02 7.40 9.34
C GLU A 36 -9.36 6.44 8.32
N TYR A 37 -8.63 5.42 8.78
CA TYR A 37 -8.02 4.44 7.88
C TYR A 37 -9.05 3.57 7.16
N THR A 38 -10.18 3.29 7.78
CA THR A 38 -11.30 2.60 7.12
C THR A 38 -11.85 3.43 5.98
N HIS A 39 -12.01 4.74 6.18
CA HIS A 39 -12.44 5.69 5.15
C HIS A 39 -11.43 5.74 3.99
N ARG A 40 -10.15 6.00 4.27
CA ARG A 40 -9.07 6.05 3.25
C ARG A 40 -8.98 4.76 2.44
N ARG A 41 -9.04 3.61 3.12
CA ARG A 41 -9.09 2.30 2.48
C ARG A 41 -10.25 2.21 1.49
N ASN A 42 -11.46 2.55 1.92
CA ASN A 42 -12.63 2.46 1.06
C ASN A 42 -12.48 3.35 -0.17
N VAL A 43 -12.09 4.61 0.03
CA VAL A 43 -11.84 5.54 -1.07
C VAL A 43 -10.83 4.99 -2.06
N LEU A 44 -9.65 4.54 -1.60
CA LEU A 44 -8.61 4.04 -2.51
C LEU A 44 -9.06 2.78 -3.24
N VAL A 45 -9.62 1.79 -2.53
CA VAL A 45 -10.05 0.52 -3.15
C VAL A 45 -11.13 0.74 -4.20
N ASP A 46 -12.10 1.62 -3.93
CA ASP A 46 -13.16 1.94 -4.88
C ASP A 46 -12.60 2.64 -6.12
N LEU A 47 -11.64 3.57 -5.95
CA LEU A 47 -10.95 4.25 -7.06
C LEU A 47 -10.11 3.27 -7.90
N LEU A 48 -9.37 2.37 -7.27
CA LEU A 48 -8.55 1.38 -7.97
C LEU A 48 -9.41 0.42 -8.79
N ASN A 49 -10.51 -0.09 -8.21
CA ASN A 49 -11.42 -0.99 -8.92
C ASN A 49 -12.24 -0.29 -10.02
N ALA A 50 -12.27 1.04 -10.06
CA ALA A 50 -12.85 1.80 -11.17
C ALA A 50 -11.91 1.89 -12.39
N ILE A 51 -10.63 1.54 -12.25
CA ILE A 51 -9.67 1.50 -13.36
C ILE A 51 -9.83 0.18 -14.12
N PRO A 52 -10.05 0.21 -15.44
CA PRO A 52 -10.25 -1.01 -16.23
C PRO A 52 -9.09 -2.00 -16.12
N GLY A 53 -9.38 -3.23 -15.72
CA GLY A 53 -8.41 -4.32 -15.58
C GLY A 53 -7.65 -4.34 -14.25
N VAL A 54 -7.87 -3.41 -13.35
CA VAL A 54 -7.32 -3.45 -11.98
C VAL A 54 -8.26 -4.26 -11.08
N ILE A 55 -7.68 -5.14 -10.27
CA ILE A 55 -8.40 -5.92 -9.26
C ILE A 55 -7.78 -5.65 -7.90
N CYS A 56 -8.51 -5.02 -7.01
CA CYS A 56 -8.07 -4.71 -5.65
C CYS A 56 -9.07 -5.24 -4.62
N PRO A 57 -8.86 -6.43 -4.04
CA PRO A 57 -9.67 -6.93 -2.94
C PRO A 57 -9.60 -6.00 -1.73
N LYS A 58 -10.75 -5.75 -1.09
CA LYS A 58 -10.81 -4.88 0.10
C LYS A 58 -10.12 -5.56 1.30
N PRO A 59 -9.01 -5.04 1.81
CA PRO A 59 -8.32 -5.64 2.95
C PRO A 59 -9.12 -5.45 4.24
N LYS A 60 -9.04 -6.41 5.15
CA LYS A 60 -9.73 -6.36 6.45
C LYS A 60 -8.90 -5.71 7.54
N GLY A 61 -7.65 -5.40 7.28
CA GLY A 61 -6.71 -4.78 8.23
C GLY A 61 -5.53 -4.13 7.53
N ALA A 62 -4.51 -3.76 8.27
CA ALA A 62 -3.33 -3.03 7.84
C ALA A 62 -3.64 -1.60 7.33
N PHE A 63 -2.69 -0.98 6.68
CA PHE A 63 -2.77 0.36 6.06
C PHE A 63 -2.33 0.33 4.59
N TYR A 64 -2.39 -0.85 3.97
CA TYR A 64 -2.08 -1.08 2.55
C TYR A 64 -3.03 -2.12 1.96
N CYS A 65 -3.18 -2.08 0.64
CA CYS A 65 -3.84 -3.09 -0.15
C CYS A 65 -2.86 -3.71 -1.15
N VAL A 66 -3.22 -4.87 -1.69
CA VAL A 66 -2.54 -5.48 -2.83
C VAL A 66 -3.51 -5.44 -4.00
N ALA A 67 -3.06 -4.86 -5.11
CA ALA A 67 -3.84 -4.74 -6.33
C ALA A 67 -3.13 -5.47 -7.46
N GLU A 68 -3.88 -6.20 -8.27
CA GLU A 68 -3.43 -6.73 -9.54
C GLU A 68 -3.62 -5.67 -10.62
N LEU A 69 -2.57 -5.41 -11.39
CA LEU A 69 -2.55 -4.42 -12.46
C LEU A 69 -2.52 -5.11 -13.83
N PRO A 70 -3.16 -4.52 -14.86
CA PRO A 70 -3.16 -5.05 -16.21
C PRO A 70 -1.86 -4.71 -16.97
N VAL A 71 -0.73 -5.19 -16.45
CA VAL A 71 0.63 -5.03 -16.99
C VAL A 71 1.29 -6.41 -17.18
N ASP A 72 2.37 -6.46 -17.93
CA ASP A 72 3.16 -7.69 -18.12
C ASP A 72 3.99 -8.05 -16.88
N ASP A 73 4.59 -7.02 -16.24
CA ASP A 73 5.48 -7.17 -15.10
C ASP A 73 5.49 -5.88 -14.27
N THR A 74 5.17 -5.98 -12.98
CA THR A 74 5.10 -4.81 -12.11
C THR A 74 6.45 -4.22 -11.72
N GLU A 75 7.53 -4.98 -11.77
CA GLU A 75 8.89 -4.45 -11.60
C GLU A 75 9.25 -3.50 -12.74
N LYS A 76 9.01 -3.93 -14.00
CA LYS A 76 9.21 -3.08 -15.17
C LYS A 76 8.32 -1.84 -15.15
N PHE A 77 7.05 -2.02 -14.78
CA PHE A 77 6.12 -0.91 -14.67
C PHE A 77 6.55 0.10 -13.61
N ALA A 78 6.98 -0.37 -12.43
CA ALA A 78 7.48 0.50 -11.37
C ALA A 78 8.75 1.25 -11.78
N GLN A 79 9.68 0.60 -12.48
CA GLN A 79 10.87 1.25 -13.03
C GLN A 79 10.49 2.31 -14.06
N TRP A 80 9.61 1.99 -15.00
CA TRP A 80 9.13 2.92 -16.01
C TRP A 80 8.42 4.14 -15.41
N LEU A 81 7.61 3.96 -14.35
CA LEU A 81 6.98 5.06 -13.60
C LEU A 81 7.98 6.08 -13.06
N LEU A 82 9.18 5.62 -12.65
CA LEU A 82 10.21 6.48 -12.05
C LEU A 82 11.16 7.08 -13.08
N GLU A 83 11.42 6.39 -14.19
CA GLU A 83 12.43 6.80 -15.17
C GLU A 83 11.86 7.54 -16.38
N SER A 84 10.64 7.19 -16.80
CA SER A 84 10.09 7.61 -18.09
C SER A 84 8.74 8.31 -18.00
N TYR A 85 7.98 8.08 -16.95
CA TYR A 85 6.62 8.59 -16.80
C TYR A 85 6.55 9.88 -15.98
N SER A 86 5.75 10.83 -16.46
CA SER A 86 5.37 12.01 -15.70
C SER A 86 3.96 12.48 -16.11
N HIS A 87 3.19 12.89 -15.12
CA HIS A 87 1.89 13.53 -15.27
C HIS A 87 1.91 14.86 -14.52
N ASN A 88 1.94 15.99 -15.24
CA ASN A 88 2.06 17.33 -14.66
C ASN A 88 3.26 17.49 -13.68
N ASN A 89 4.41 16.93 -14.03
CA ASN A 89 5.64 16.86 -13.21
C ASN A 89 5.48 16.04 -11.93
N GLU A 90 4.50 15.14 -11.87
CA GLU A 90 4.31 14.20 -10.78
C GLU A 90 4.37 12.77 -11.29
N THR A 91 4.80 11.85 -10.44
CA THR A 91 4.68 10.41 -10.63
C THR A 91 4.26 9.76 -9.33
N ILE A 92 3.97 8.46 -9.38
CA ILE A 92 3.67 7.64 -8.21
C ILE A 92 4.71 6.55 -8.04
N MET A 93 4.89 6.13 -6.79
CA MET A 93 5.73 4.99 -6.46
C MET A 93 4.86 3.86 -5.92
N VAL A 94 4.99 2.68 -6.49
CA VAL A 94 4.31 1.45 -6.06
C VAL A 94 5.35 0.40 -5.67
N ALA A 95 4.98 -0.54 -4.82
CA ALA A 95 5.87 -1.63 -4.44
C ALA A 95 5.45 -2.92 -5.16
N PRO A 96 6.22 -3.41 -6.16
CA PRO A 96 5.98 -4.69 -6.80
C PRO A 96 5.90 -5.82 -5.77
N ALA A 97 5.00 -6.76 -6.00
CA ALA A 97 4.71 -7.79 -5.00
C ALA A 97 5.44 -9.12 -5.22
N GLY A 98 6.18 -9.27 -6.31
CA GLY A 98 6.93 -10.50 -6.61
C GLY A 98 7.81 -10.97 -5.46
N GLY A 99 8.54 -10.06 -4.81
CA GLY A 99 9.41 -10.34 -3.68
C GLY A 99 8.71 -10.74 -2.37
N PHE A 100 7.38 -10.64 -2.29
CA PHE A 100 6.61 -11.06 -1.10
C PHE A 100 6.15 -12.53 -1.15
N TYR A 101 6.34 -13.19 -2.29
CA TYR A 101 5.93 -14.58 -2.51
C TYR A 101 7.14 -15.51 -2.57
N SER A 102 6.99 -16.74 -2.07
CA SER A 102 7.98 -17.79 -2.25
C SER A 102 8.20 -18.14 -3.72
N ASN A 103 7.15 -18.01 -4.55
CA ASN A 103 7.22 -18.05 -6.00
C ASN A 103 6.90 -16.65 -6.53
N PRO A 104 7.89 -15.88 -7.02
CA PRO A 104 7.71 -14.51 -7.50
C PRO A 104 6.67 -14.35 -8.62
N GLU A 105 6.45 -15.37 -9.45
CA GLU A 105 5.47 -15.33 -10.54
C GLU A 105 4.04 -15.09 -10.03
N LEU A 106 3.71 -15.49 -8.80
CA LEU A 106 2.41 -15.22 -8.18
C LEU A 106 2.16 -13.73 -7.93
N GLY A 107 3.22 -12.97 -7.70
CA GLY A 107 3.14 -11.52 -7.47
C GLY A 107 3.50 -10.65 -8.67
N LYS A 108 3.80 -11.25 -9.83
CA LYS A 108 4.36 -10.56 -11.00
C LYS A 108 3.50 -9.40 -11.53
N LYS A 109 2.18 -9.53 -11.41
CA LYS A 109 1.21 -8.49 -11.81
C LYS A 109 0.64 -7.72 -10.64
N GLN A 110 1.14 -7.93 -9.43
CA GLN A 110 0.61 -7.35 -8.21
C GLN A 110 1.52 -6.26 -7.66
N VAL A 111 0.91 -5.24 -7.09
CA VAL A 111 1.59 -4.17 -6.37
C VAL A 111 0.97 -3.98 -5.00
N ARG A 112 1.79 -3.61 -4.02
CA ARG A 112 1.33 -3.14 -2.72
C ARG A 112 1.23 -1.62 -2.74
N ILE A 113 0.08 -1.08 -2.33
CA ILE A 113 -0.20 0.35 -2.27
C ILE A 113 -0.66 0.69 -0.86
N ALA A 114 -0.01 1.68 -0.23
CA ALA A 114 -0.38 2.16 1.10
C ALA A 114 -1.43 3.28 1.01
N TYR A 115 -2.45 3.25 1.90
CA TYR A 115 -3.47 4.31 1.98
C TYR A 115 -3.26 5.22 3.20
N VAL A 116 -2.01 5.69 3.35
CA VAL A 116 -1.59 6.56 4.46
C VAL A 116 -1.75 8.04 4.18
N LEU A 117 -1.94 8.43 2.93
CA LEU A 117 -2.10 9.80 2.50
C LEU A 117 -3.51 10.33 2.81
N LYS A 118 -3.70 11.64 2.72
CA LYS A 118 -5.03 12.26 2.78
C LYS A 118 -5.88 11.85 1.58
N GLU A 119 -7.21 11.95 1.73
CA GLU A 119 -8.14 11.52 0.67
C GLU A 119 -7.87 12.21 -0.68
N GLU A 120 -7.61 13.52 -0.68
CA GLU A 120 -7.32 14.27 -1.91
C GLU A 120 -6.09 13.74 -2.64
N ASP A 121 -5.03 13.37 -1.89
CA ASP A 121 -3.81 12.79 -2.44
C ASP A 121 -4.03 11.35 -2.94
N LEU A 122 -4.87 10.57 -2.26
CA LEU A 122 -5.26 9.25 -2.72
C LEU A 122 -6.04 9.31 -4.05
N ARG A 123 -6.95 10.28 -4.18
CA ARG A 123 -7.70 10.52 -5.43
C ARG A 123 -6.77 10.95 -6.56
N ARG A 124 -5.85 11.86 -6.27
CA ARG A 124 -4.82 12.30 -7.24
C ARG A 124 -3.92 11.13 -7.65
N SER A 125 -3.44 10.36 -6.70
CA SER A 125 -2.59 9.18 -6.99
C SER A 125 -3.31 8.13 -7.84
N ALA A 126 -4.59 7.87 -7.58
CA ALA A 126 -5.38 6.95 -8.39
C ALA A 126 -5.60 7.46 -9.83
N ALA A 127 -5.79 8.77 -10.01
CA ALA A 127 -5.90 9.38 -11.33
C ALA A 127 -4.58 9.29 -12.12
N ILE A 128 -3.45 9.54 -11.45
CA ILE A 128 -2.11 9.38 -12.03
C ILE A 128 -1.86 7.91 -12.42
N LEU A 129 -2.21 6.96 -11.55
CA LEU A 129 -2.07 5.53 -11.86
C LEU A 129 -2.90 5.12 -13.07
N LYS A 130 -4.13 5.62 -13.19
CA LYS A 130 -4.98 5.36 -14.37
C LYS A 130 -4.32 5.85 -15.65
N ASP A 131 -3.88 7.11 -15.69
CA ASP A 131 -3.19 7.69 -16.86
C ASP A 131 -1.90 6.93 -17.18
N ALA A 132 -1.12 6.54 -16.16
CA ALA A 132 0.09 5.77 -16.33
C ALA A 132 -0.17 4.39 -16.95
N LEU A 133 -1.21 3.67 -16.49
CA LEU A 133 -1.58 2.38 -17.05
C LEU A 133 -2.05 2.47 -18.51
N GLU A 134 -2.78 3.52 -18.88
CA GLU A 134 -3.20 3.77 -20.26
C GLU A 134 -1.99 4.04 -21.18
N LYS A 135 -1.04 4.87 -20.74
CA LYS A 135 0.19 5.16 -21.47
C LYS A 135 1.11 3.95 -21.58
N TYR A 136 1.32 3.22 -20.48
CA TYR A 136 2.15 2.01 -20.48
C TYR A 136 1.62 0.96 -21.47
N LYS A 137 0.32 0.70 -21.46
CA LYS A 137 -0.31 -0.21 -22.41
C LYS A 137 -0.13 0.24 -23.85
N SER A 138 -0.29 1.53 -24.13
CA SER A 138 -0.10 2.07 -25.47
C SER A 138 1.35 1.94 -25.96
N GLU A 139 2.32 2.20 -25.07
CA GLU A 139 3.75 2.16 -25.39
C GLU A 139 4.24 0.73 -25.62
N PHE A 140 3.80 -0.23 -24.82
CA PHE A 140 4.24 -1.62 -24.88
C PHE A 140 3.26 -2.57 -25.59
N SER A 141 2.20 -2.03 -26.21
CA SER A 141 1.20 -2.80 -27.01
C SER A 141 0.56 -3.97 -26.26
N LEU A 142 0.14 -3.73 -25.00
CA LEU A 142 -0.45 -4.72 -24.10
C LEU A 142 -1.98 -4.76 -24.18
#